data_b60b338a96a8accc4912ac6a96172967
#
_entry.id   b60b338a96a8accc4912ac6a96172967
#
_cell.length_a   1.000
_cell.length_b   1.000
_cell.length_c   1.000
_cell.angle_alpha   90.00
_cell.angle_beta   90.00
_cell.angle_gamma   90.00
#
_symmetry.space_group_name_H-M   'P 1'
#
loop_
_entity.id
_entity.type
_entity.pdbx_description
1 polymer ?
#
loop_
_entity_poly.entity_id
_entity_poly.type
_entity_poly.pdbx_seq_one_letter_code
_entity_poly.pdbx_strand_id
1 'polypeptide(L)'
;MKGWLDRRKVVGLAGAAGLVAGLGGCAGGAQSAGLEAEELPPGKTASEFEAVELASGVKLISGAGCNVLALAGPEGAVMVDGGLAQHAPGLIERVRAETGSKRIARLINTHWHLEHTGANDLLGARGTPILAHENTRLWMGTEITSRWQGDKVYPPRAPKARPSEGFYTTREIALGGETLQCGYLLQAHTDGDIYVRLRNANIIAAGGVLSGQGWPLIDWQTGGWIGGMVRGLDTLIAQANDATIIVPADGPPLKRQDLVKQREMYVTIMGRLKTMMESGFSADKVVAGAPAKEFEAERGDASEFLRLAFRSFWGHVRQFDVV
;
A
#
# COMPACT_ATOMS: atom_id res chain seq x y z
N MET A 1 -0.12 -22.61 -11.74
CA MET A 1 0.14 -21.20 -11.50
C MET A 1 -1.12 -20.41 -11.86
N LYS A 2 -2.09 -20.37 -10.97
CA LYS A 2 -3.34 -19.59 -11.13
C LYS A 2 -3.72 -19.14 -9.74
N GLY A 3 -3.77 -17.80 -9.52
CA GLY A 3 -4.39 -17.31 -8.29
C GLY A 3 -3.78 -16.08 -7.65
N TRP A 4 -3.22 -15.15 -8.41
CA TRP A 4 -3.04 -13.80 -7.90
C TRP A 4 -4.30 -13.01 -8.22
N LEU A 5 -4.98 -12.52 -7.20
CA LEU A 5 -6.15 -11.64 -7.37
C LEU A 5 -5.69 -10.38 -8.09
N ASP A 6 -6.17 -10.21 -9.31
CA ASP A 6 -5.98 -8.97 -10.07
C ASP A 6 -6.55 -7.82 -9.22
N ARG A 7 -5.71 -6.85 -8.85
CA ARG A 7 -6.13 -5.64 -8.11
C ARG A 7 -7.33 -4.96 -8.76
N ARG A 8 -7.47 -5.09 -10.07
CA ARG A 8 -8.64 -4.60 -10.83
C ARG A 8 -9.94 -5.26 -10.43
N LYS A 9 -9.92 -6.51 -9.98
CA LYS A 9 -11.14 -7.21 -9.51
C LYS A 9 -11.58 -6.80 -8.12
N VAL A 10 -10.66 -6.30 -7.28
CA VAL A 10 -11.00 -5.74 -5.97
C VAL A 10 -11.52 -4.31 -6.10
N VAL A 11 -11.09 -3.57 -7.14
CA VAL A 11 -11.50 -2.18 -7.42
C VAL A 11 -12.70 -2.11 -8.38
N GLY A 12 -12.96 -3.15 -9.19
CA GLY A 12 -13.91 -3.15 -10.32
C GLY A 12 -15.34 -3.63 -10.04
N LEU A 13 -15.71 -3.92 -8.79
CA LEU A 13 -17.05 -4.40 -8.43
C LEU A 13 -18.01 -3.30 -7.95
N ALA A 14 -17.76 -2.03 -8.28
CA ALA A 14 -18.69 -0.94 -8.00
C ALA A 14 -19.02 -0.17 -9.29
N GLY A 15 -19.96 -0.67 -10.10
CA GLY A 15 -20.41 0.09 -11.26
C GLY A 15 -21.36 -0.64 -12.17
N ALA A 16 -22.60 -0.89 -11.75
CA ALA A 16 -23.75 -1.07 -12.64
C ALA A 16 -25.06 -0.91 -11.85
N ALA A 17 -25.57 0.30 -11.75
CA ALA A 17 -26.98 0.51 -11.42
C ALA A 17 -27.62 1.30 -12.58
N GLY A 18 -28.45 0.60 -13.35
CA GLY A 18 -29.18 1.15 -14.49
C GLY A 18 -30.28 2.12 -14.06
N LEU A 19 -30.47 3.15 -14.88
CA LEU A 19 -31.59 4.07 -14.82
C LEU A 19 -32.89 3.32 -15.18
N VAL A 20 -33.89 3.43 -14.30
CA VAL A 20 -35.30 3.29 -14.67
C VAL A 20 -36.04 4.55 -14.21
N ALA A 21 -36.53 5.31 -15.16
CA ALA A 21 -37.41 6.45 -14.93
C ALA A 21 -38.85 5.96 -14.71
N GLY A 22 -39.47 6.39 -13.61
CA GLY A 22 -40.87 6.19 -13.32
C GLY A 22 -41.43 7.38 -12.57
N LEU A 23 -42.34 8.11 -13.19
CA LEU A 23 -43.08 9.26 -12.64
C LEU A 23 -44.18 8.79 -11.68
N GLY A 24 -44.35 9.43 -10.55
CA GLY A 24 -45.61 9.43 -9.82
C GLY A 24 -45.54 9.46 -8.29
N GLY A 25 -45.99 10.56 -7.68
CA GLY A 25 -46.68 10.56 -6.39
C GLY A 25 -45.90 11.02 -5.14
N CYS A 26 -46.21 12.24 -4.70
CA CYS A 26 -45.79 12.78 -3.40
C CYS A 26 -46.38 12.00 -2.22
N ALA A 27 -45.50 11.53 -1.30
CA ALA A 27 -45.79 11.40 0.12
C ALA A 27 -44.46 11.33 0.87
N GLY A 28 -44.27 12.28 1.81
CA GLY A 28 -43.03 12.41 2.58
C GLY A 28 -42.82 11.23 3.54
N GLY A 29 -41.72 10.57 3.34
CA GLY A 29 -41.13 9.61 4.25
C GLY A 29 -39.65 9.59 3.94
N ALA A 30 -38.84 10.09 4.85
CA ALA A 30 -37.40 9.98 4.77
C ALA A 30 -37.02 8.48 4.89
N GLN A 31 -36.93 7.81 3.75
CA GLN A 31 -36.28 6.51 3.68
C GLN A 31 -34.78 6.76 3.71
N SER A 32 -34.18 6.42 4.85
CA SER A 32 -32.74 6.17 4.92
C SER A 32 -32.45 5.09 3.88
N ALA A 33 -31.83 5.46 2.75
CA ALA A 33 -31.24 4.52 1.83
C ALA A 33 -30.16 3.75 2.61
N GLY A 34 -30.55 2.56 3.09
CA GLY A 34 -29.58 1.62 3.62
C GLY A 34 -28.66 1.25 2.47
N LEU A 35 -27.41 1.70 2.55
CA LEU A 35 -26.33 1.14 1.78
C LEU A 35 -26.29 -0.34 2.17
N GLU A 36 -26.75 -1.22 1.30
CA GLU A 36 -26.53 -2.66 1.45
C GLU A 36 -25.02 -2.83 1.61
N ALA A 37 -24.62 -3.36 2.76
CA ALA A 37 -23.22 -3.67 3.01
C ALA A 37 -22.83 -4.73 1.98
N GLU A 38 -21.96 -4.35 1.04
CA GLU A 38 -21.40 -5.28 0.06
C GLU A 38 -20.75 -6.42 0.85
N GLU A 39 -21.28 -7.63 0.70
CA GLU A 39 -20.83 -8.79 1.46
C GLU A 39 -19.40 -9.12 0.99
N LEU A 40 -18.42 -8.78 1.82
CA LEU A 40 -17.02 -9.07 1.51
C LEU A 40 -16.84 -10.58 1.37
N PRO A 41 -16.02 -11.05 0.41
CA PRO A 41 -15.75 -12.46 0.26
C PRO A 41 -15.20 -13.03 1.58
N PRO A 42 -15.47 -14.30 1.90
CA PRO A 42 -15.05 -14.92 3.15
C PRO A 42 -13.54 -14.80 3.33
N GLY A 43 -13.11 -14.58 4.57
CA GLY A 43 -11.70 -14.50 4.91
C GLY A 43 -11.00 -15.84 4.75
N LYS A 44 -9.71 -15.80 4.39
CA LYS A 44 -8.87 -16.98 4.29
C LYS A 44 -8.55 -17.57 5.67
N THR A 45 -8.44 -18.89 5.74
CA THR A 45 -7.84 -19.63 6.86
C THR A 45 -6.32 -19.57 6.82
N ALA A 46 -5.65 -19.91 7.91
CA ALA A 46 -4.19 -19.88 8.00
C ALA A 46 -3.47 -20.70 6.94
N SER A 47 -4.02 -21.84 6.55
CA SER A 47 -3.44 -22.75 5.55
C SER A 47 -3.54 -22.25 4.10
N GLU A 48 -4.36 -21.25 3.82
CA GLU A 48 -4.56 -20.71 2.48
C GLU A 48 -3.59 -19.55 2.14
N PHE A 49 -2.71 -19.20 3.08
CA PHE A 49 -1.62 -18.25 2.82
C PHE A 49 -0.34 -18.97 2.44
N GLU A 50 0.34 -18.47 1.42
CA GLU A 50 1.70 -18.89 1.12
C GLU A 50 2.67 -18.27 2.12
N ALA A 51 3.65 -19.03 2.59
CA ALA A 51 4.73 -18.54 3.43
C ALA A 51 6.07 -19.02 2.91
N VAL A 52 7.01 -18.09 2.74
CA VAL A 52 8.37 -18.37 2.27
C VAL A 52 9.37 -17.81 3.27
N GLU A 53 10.37 -18.59 3.63
CA GLU A 53 11.46 -18.10 4.46
C GLU A 53 12.43 -17.26 3.61
N LEU A 54 12.63 -16.00 3.98
CA LEU A 54 13.57 -15.11 3.30
C LEU A 54 14.95 -15.11 3.95
N ALA A 55 14.99 -15.28 5.26
CA ALA A 55 16.18 -15.43 6.09
C ALA A 55 15.77 -16.15 7.39
N SER A 56 16.75 -16.59 8.18
CA SER A 56 16.47 -17.27 9.44
C SER A 56 15.53 -16.46 10.34
N GLY A 57 14.34 -17.01 10.62
CA GLY A 57 13.32 -16.40 11.44
C GLY A 57 12.54 -15.24 10.79
N VAL A 58 12.71 -15.01 9.48
CA VAL A 58 11.97 -14.01 8.70
C VAL A 58 11.16 -14.68 7.61
N LYS A 59 9.85 -14.57 7.69
CA LYS A 59 8.91 -15.14 6.72
C LYS A 59 8.21 -14.03 5.92
N LEU A 60 8.06 -14.28 4.61
CA LEU A 60 7.16 -13.53 3.75
C LEU A 60 5.85 -14.33 3.65
N ILE A 61 4.74 -13.70 3.99
CA ILE A 61 3.40 -14.27 3.86
C ILE A 61 2.66 -13.52 2.76
N SER A 62 2.18 -14.26 1.76
CA SER A 62 1.48 -13.73 0.60
C SER A 62 0.02 -14.17 0.56
N GLY A 63 -0.82 -13.43 -0.20
CA GLY A 63 -2.23 -13.76 -0.39
C GLY A 63 -3.18 -13.07 0.57
N ALA A 64 -2.69 -12.15 1.42
CA ALA A 64 -3.49 -11.39 2.38
C ALA A 64 -4.03 -10.05 1.83
N GLY A 65 -3.81 -9.76 0.55
CA GLY A 65 -4.10 -8.46 -0.06
C GLY A 65 -2.85 -7.62 -0.28
N CYS A 66 -1.84 -7.83 0.53
CA CYS A 66 -0.48 -7.35 0.36
C CYS A 66 0.53 -8.42 0.80
N ASN A 67 1.80 -8.16 0.60
CA ASN A 67 2.90 -8.90 1.23
C ASN A 67 3.02 -8.52 2.71
N VAL A 68 3.17 -9.52 3.57
CA VAL A 68 3.34 -9.34 5.01
C VAL A 68 4.65 -9.98 5.45
N LEU A 69 5.52 -9.23 6.13
CA LEU A 69 6.67 -9.83 6.81
C LEU A 69 6.30 -10.25 8.22
N ALA A 70 6.74 -11.44 8.60
CA ALA A 70 6.59 -11.98 9.93
C ALA A 70 7.95 -12.37 10.51
N LEU A 71 8.26 -11.88 11.71
CA LEU A 71 9.51 -12.12 12.40
C LEU A 71 9.24 -12.69 13.78
N ALA A 72 10.03 -13.70 14.18
CA ALA A 72 10.06 -14.13 15.57
C ALA A 72 10.80 -13.09 16.44
N GLY A 73 10.25 -12.78 17.59
CA GLY A 73 10.88 -11.89 18.55
C GLY A 73 10.77 -12.42 19.98
N PRO A 74 11.56 -11.87 20.93
CA PRO A 74 11.59 -12.38 22.31
C PRO A 74 10.26 -12.23 23.05
N GLU A 75 9.46 -11.22 22.68
CA GLU A 75 8.16 -10.95 23.31
C GLU A 75 6.97 -11.51 22.51
N GLY A 76 7.21 -12.09 21.34
CA GLY A 76 6.21 -12.57 20.40
C GLY A 76 6.54 -12.12 18.97
N ALA A 77 5.70 -12.45 18.00
CA ALA A 77 5.93 -12.10 16.61
C ALA A 77 5.80 -10.59 16.36
N VAL A 78 6.62 -10.08 15.42
CA VAL A 78 6.46 -8.75 14.82
C VAL A 78 5.94 -8.93 13.40
N MET A 79 4.95 -8.14 13.02
CA MET A 79 4.42 -8.08 11.67
C MET A 79 4.76 -6.75 11.02
N VAL A 80 5.11 -6.78 9.72
CA VAL A 80 5.08 -5.59 8.86
C VAL A 80 3.93 -5.75 7.88
N ASP A 81 2.98 -4.83 7.97
CA ASP A 81 1.66 -4.83 7.36
C ASP A 81 0.70 -5.92 7.84
N GLY A 82 -0.59 -5.70 7.60
CA GLY A 82 -1.66 -6.47 8.23
C GLY A 82 -2.68 -7.08 7.27
N GLY A 83 -2.45 -7.04 5.95
CA GLY A 83 -3.39 -7.58 4.98
C GLY A 83 -4.75 -6.89 4.98
N LEU A 84 -5.71 -7.45 4.27
CA LEU A 84 -7.12 -7.05 4.26
C LEU A 84 -7.83 -7.51 5.54
N ALA A 85 -8.82 -6.75 5.99
CA ALA A 85 -9.54 -7.00 7.24
C ALA A 85 -10.21 -8.38 7.31
N GLN A 86 -10.84 -8.84 6.20
CA GLN A 86 -11.45 -10.17 6.15
C GLN A 86 -10.44 -11.31 6.33
N HIS A 87 -9.17 -11.08 5.99
CA HIS A 87 -8.10 -12.07 6.11
C HIS A 87 -7.38 -12.03 7.45
N ALA A 88 -7.60 -11.01 8.27
CA ALA A 88 -6.84 -10.77 9.49
C ALA A 88 -6.85 -11.93 10.49
N PRO A 89 -7.96 -12.64 10.76
CA PRO A 89 -7.95 -13.78 11.69
C PRO A 89 -6.99 -14.89 11.26
N GLY A 90 -7.12 -15.39 10.03
CA GLY A 90 -6.27 -16.45 9.51
C GLY A 90 -4.82 -16.00 9.30
N LEU A 91 -4.61 -14.74 8.89
CA LEU A 91 -3.26 -14.17 8.75
C LEU A 91 -2.53 -14.13 10.10
N ILE A 92 -3.18 -13.66 11.16
CA ILE A 92 -2.59 -13.65 12.51
C ILE A 92 -2.24 -15.07 12.98
N GLU A 93 -3.11 -16.03 12.71
CA GLU A 93 -2.86 -17.45 13.02
C GLU A 93 -1.66 -17.98 12.22
N ARG A 94 -1.60 -17.67 10.92
CA ARG A 94 -0.45 -18.06 10.06
C ARG A 94 0.86 -17.46 10.57
N VAL A 95 0.89 -16.17 10.90
CA VAL A 95 2.09 -15.52 11.47
C VAL A 95 2.53 -16.21 12.75
N ARG A 96 1.61 -16.53 13.64
CA ARG A 96 1.93 -17.22 14.90
C ARG A 96 2.51 -18.62 14.65
N ALA A 97 1.95 -19.35 13.72
CA ALA A 97 2.43 -20.69 13.35
C ALA A 97 3.86 -20.62 12.76
N GLU A 98 4.08 -19.71 11.80
CA GLU A 98 5.37 -19.58 11.12
C GLU A 98 6.51 -19.06 12.03
N THR A 99 6.18 -18.28 13.04
CA THR A 99 7.16 -17.72 13.99
C THR A 99 7.27 -18.51 15.29
N GLY A 100 6.44 -19.53 15.49
CA GLY A 100 6.35 -20.26 16.77
C GLY A 100 5.86 -19.38 17.93
N SER A 101 5.26 -18.22 17.66
CA SER A 101 4.92 -17.23 18.67
C SER A 101 3.48 -17.39 19.17
N LYS A 102 3.26 -17.20 20.47
CA LYS A 102 1.92 -17.25 21.04
C LYS A 102 1.08 -16.01 20.77
N ARG A 103 1.71 -14.87 20.52
CA ARG A 103 1.06 -13.56 20.28
C ARG A 103 1.80 -12.74 19.24
N ILE A 104 1.12 -11.74 18.70
CA ILE A 104 1.75 -10.66 17.95
C ILE A 104 2.15 -9.59 18.98
N ALA A 105 3.44 -9.35 19.12
CA ALA A 105 3.98 -8.36 20.04
C ALA A 105 3.96 -6.94 19.46
N ARG A 106 4.00 -6.81 18.13
CA ARG A 106 3.99 -5.52 17.43
C ARG A 106 3.50 -5.66 16.00
N LEU A 107 2.76 -4.66 15.52
CA LEU A 107 2.45 -4.45 14.11
C LEU A 107 3.10 -3.14 13.65
N ILE A 108 3.66 -3.14 12.43
CA ILE A 108 4.21 -1.95 11.77
C ILE A 108 3.43 -1.78 10.47
N ASN A 109 2.75 -0.65 10.28
CA ASN A 109 2.09 -0.35 9.01
C ASN A 109 3.00 0.51 8.15
N THR A 110 3.22 0.09 6.90
CA THR A 110 4.02 0.86 5.93
C THR A 110 3.30 2.13 5.47
N HIS A 111 1.98 2.10 5.38
CA HIS A 111 1.10 3.24 5.08
C HIS A 111 -0.35 2.92 5.49
N TRP A 112 -1.30 3.81 5.17
CA TRP A 112 -2.67 3.76 5.71
C TRP A 112 -3.65 2.85 4.94
N HIS A 113 -3.36 2.42 3.71
CA HIS A 113 -4.32 1.70 2.86
C HIS A 113 -4.85 0.42 3.50
N LEU A 114 -6.09 0.06 3.15
CA LEU A 114 -6.84 -1.00 3.83
C LEU A 114 -6.21 -2.38 3.69
N GLU A 115 -5.59 -2.66 2.56
CA GLU A 115 -4.89 -3.91 2.27
C GLU A 115 -3.58 -4.08 3.08
N HIS A 116 -3.14 -3.03 3.77
CA HIS A 116 -1.97 -3.03 4.64
C HIS A 116 -2.34 -2.92 6.13
N THR A 117 -3.55 -2.47 6.44
CA THR A 117 -3.97 -2.15 7.82
C THR A 117 -5.12 -3.01 8.33
N GLY A 118 -5.50 -4.09 7.63
CA GLY A 118 -6.67 -4.88 7.99
C GLY A 118 -6.58 -5.60 9.33
N ALA A 119 -5.38 -6.01 9.76
CA ALA A 119 -5.20 -6.63 11.08
C ALA A 119 -5.26 -5.65 12.26
N ASN A 120 -5.27 -4.33 12.00
CA ASN A 120 -5.20 -3.30 13.04
C ASN A 120 -6.35 -3.40 14.06
N ASP A 121 -7.59 -3.64 13.58
CA ASP A 121 -8.75 -3.72 14.48
C ASP A 121 -8.60 -4.85 15.51
N LEU A 122 -8.24 -6.05 15.05
CA LEU A 122 -8.08 -7.21 15.91
C LEU A 122 -6.89 -7.09 16.86
N LEU A 123 -5.76 -6.61 16.36
CA LEU A 123 -4.53 -6.47 17.14
C LEU A 123 -4.61 -5.30 18.10
N GLY A 124 -5.11 -4.15 17.67
CA GLY A 124 -5.31 -2.98 18.52
C GLY A 124 -6.35 -3.20 19.62
N ALA A 125 -7.44 -3.95 19.34
CA ALA A 125 -8.39 -4.34 20.36
C ALA A 125 -7.76 -5.22 21.48
N ARG A 126 -6.70 -5.96 21.15
CA ARG A 126 -5.92 -6.78 22.09
C ARG A 126 -4.77 -6.01 22.77
N GLY A 127 -4.62 -4.72 22.45
CA GLY A 127 -3.57 -3.88 23.03
C GLY A 127 -2.19 -4.10 22.38
N THR A 128 -2.11 -4.73 21.21
CA THR A 128 -0.86 -4.84 20.47
C THR A 128 -0.41 -3.44 20.01
N PRO A 129 0.82 -3.00 20.32
CA PRO A 129 1.36 -1.75 19.81
C PRO A 129 1.40 -1.76 18.28
N ILE A 130 0.89 -0.68 17.67
CA ILE A 130 0.88 -0.46 16.22
C ILE A 130 1.73 0.77 15.93
N LEU A 131 2.81 0.61 15.15
CA LEU A 131 3.72 1.68 14.74
C LEU A 131 3.45 2.06 13.29
N ALA A 132 3.45 3.37 13.01
CA ALA A 132 3.45 3.92 11.64
C ALA A 132 4.03 5.33 11.63
N HIS A 133 4.13 5.95 10.43
CA HIS A 133 4.36 7.38 10.31
C HIS A 133 3.17 8.18 10.89
N GLU A 134 3.42 9.37 11.44
CA GLU A 134 2.36 10.21 12.02
C GLU A 134 1.27 10.57 11.00
N ASN A 135 1.62 10.79 9.72
CA ASN A 135 0.63 11.05 8.67
C ASN A 135 -0.27 9.83 8.43
N THR A 136 0.27 8.61 8.45
CA THR A 136 -0.54 7.38 8.39
C THR A 136 -1.56 7.34 9.54
N ARG A 137 -1.14 7.69 10.78
CA ARG A 137 -2.04 7.78 11.93
C ARG A 137 -3.12 8.83 11.74
N LEU A 138 -2.75 10.00 11.17
CA LEU A 138 -3.67 11.09 10.86
C LEU A 138 -4.73 10.66 9.84
N TRP A 139 -4.31 10.09 8.71
CA TRP A 139 -5.24 9.60 7.67
C TRP A 139 -6.19 8.54 8.18
N MET A 140 -5.72 7.58 8.98
CA MET A 140 -6.59 6.58 9.61
C MET A 140 -7.57 7.19 10.62
N GLY A 141 -7.36 8.41 11.07
CA GLY A 141 -8.24 9.18 11.95
C GLY A 141 -9.22 10.10 11.25
N THR A 142 -9.15 10.20 9.92
CA THR A 142 -9.87 11.18 9.10
C THR A 142 -10.80 10.45 8.13
N GLU A 143 -11.92 11.07 7.77
CA GLU A 143 -12.74 10.60 6.66
C GLU A 143 -12.01 10.89 5.35
N ILE A 144 -11.91 9.89 4.47
CA ILE A 144 -11.26 9.99 3.18
C ILE A 144 -12.25 9.64 2.09
N THR A 145 -12.42 10.54 1.12
CA THR A 145 -13.20 10.26 -0.10
C THR A 145 -12.24 9.91 -1.23
N SER A 146 -12.22 8.66 -1.66
CA SER A 146 -11.37 8.18 -2.74
C SER A 146 -11.97 8.46 -4.10
N ARG A 147 -11.51 9.51 -4.78
CA ARG A 147 -12.03 9.93 -6.09
C ARG A 147 -11.70 8.96 -7.22
N TRP A 148 -10.60 8.23 -7.13
CA TRP A 148 -10.25 7.19 -8.13
C TRP A 148 -11.07 5.92 -7.99
N GLN A 149 -11.83 5.78 -6.86
CA GLN A 149 -12.75 4.67 -6.60
C GLN A 149 -14.22 5.10 -6.70
N GLY A 150 -14.52 6.11 -7.51
CA GLY A 150 -15.90 6.57 -7.69
C GLY A 150 -16.46 7.29 -6.47
N ASP A 151 -15.66 8.12 -5.81
CA ASP A 151 -16.00 8.87 -4.59
C ASP A 151 -16.38 7.97 -3.40
N LYS A 152 -15.77 6.77 -3.33
CA LYS A 152 -15.94 5.89 -2.18
C LYS A 152 -15.46 6.55 -0.90
N VAL A 153 -16.31 6.59 0.13
CA VAL A 153 -16.01 7.20 1.42
C VAL A 153 -15.45 6.14 2.38
N TYR A 154 -14.30 6.43 2.96
CA TYR A 154 -13.70 5.68 4.03
C TYR A 154 -13.85 6.45 5.35
N PRO A 155 -14.66 5.96 6.29
CA PRO A 155 -14.82 6.63 7.59
C PRO A 155 -13.54 6.52 8.43
N PRO A 156 -13.36 7.42 9.41
CA PRO A 156 -12.27 7.31 10.37
C PRO A 156 -12.27 5.95 11.05
N ARG A 157 -11.10 5.32 11.14
CA ARG A 157 -10.94 4.03 11.82
C ARG A 157 -11.16 4.19 13.34
N ALA A 158 -11.64 3.14 13.98
CA ALA A 158 -11.79 3.12 15.43
C ALA A 158 -10.46 3.48 16.14
N PRO A 159 -10.46 4.21 17.27
CA PRO A 159 -9.23 4.64 17.93
C PRO A 159 -8.22 3.53 18.21
N LYS A 160 -8.69 2.32 18.56
CA LYS A 160 -7.82 1.16 18.80
C LYS A 160 -7.20 0.57 17.53
N ALA A 161 -7.79 0.81 16.37
CA ALA A 161 -7.25 0.36 15.08
C ALA A 161 -6.21 1.32 14.50
N ARG A 162 -6.09 2.53 15.04
CA ARG A 162 -5.09 3.51 14.62
C ARG A 162 -3.73 3.17 15.23
N PRO A 163 -2.61 3.56 14.58
CA PRO A 163 -1.30 3.42 15.17
C PRO A 163 -1.23 4.08 16.56
N SER A 164 -0.81 3.30 17.56
CA SER A 164 -0.61 3.77 18.94
C SER A 164 0.75 4.45 19.13
N GLU A 165 1.71 4.16 18.25
CA GLU A 165 3.04 4.76 18.21
C GLU A 165 3.25 5.40 16.84
N GLY A 166 3.82 6.62 16.83
CA GLY A 166 4.13 7.36 15.62
C GLY A 166 5.57 7.88 15.61
N PHE A 167 6.06 8.23 14.43
CA PHE A 167 7.33 8.93 14.24
C PHE A 167 7.29 9.75 12.95
N TYR A 168 8.24 10.70 12.80
CA TYR A 168 8.27 11.60 11.64
C TYR A 168 9.40 11.31 10.64
N THR A 169 10.54 10.79 11.09
CA THR A 169 11.70 10.62 10.19
C THR A 169 12.24 9.20 10.21
N THR A 170 12.73 8.74 11.37
CA THR A 170 13.28 7.41 11.56
C THR A 170 12.92 6.85 12.93
N ARG A 171 12.78 5.54 13.01
CA ARG A 171 12.59 4.81 14.26
C ARG A 171 13.36 3.49 14.19
N GLU A 172 14.10 3.17 15.24
CA GLU A 172 14.75 1.87 15.39
C GLU A 172 14.08 1.04 16.47
N ILE A 173 13.98 -0.26 16.23
CA ILE A 173 13.42 -1.25 17.14
C ILE A 173 14.42 -2.40 17.24
N ALA A 174 14.94 -2.64 18.43
CA ALA A 174 15.75 -3.84 18.71
C ALA A 174 14.81 -5.05 18.88
N LEU A 175 15.11 -6.14 18.19
CA LEU A 175 14.33 -7.37 18.19
C LEU A 175 15.25 -8.59 18.35
N GLY A 176 15.69 -8.85 19.56
CA GLY A 176 16.63 -9.94 19.81
C GLY A 176 17.96 -9.74 19.08
N GLY A 177 18.30 -10.56 18.13
CA GLY A 177 19.50 -10.42 17.29
C GLY A 177 19.32 -9.55 16.05
N GLU A 178 18.15 -8.90 15.85
CA GLU A 178 17.84 -8.08 14.67
C GLU A 178 17.57 -6.62 15.07
N THR A 179 17.81 -5.69 14.15
CA THR A 179 17.43 -4.27 14.28
C THR A 179 16.53 -3.88 13.12
N LEU A 180 15.28 -3.53 13.43
CA LEU A 180 14.35 -2.96 12.50
C LEU A 180 14.55 -1.46 12.42
N GLN A 181 14.92 -0.95 11.26
CA GLN A 181 14.99 0.48 10.97
C GLN A 181 13.79 0.87 10.13
N CYS A 182 12.88 1.65 10.69
CA CYS A 182 11.79 2.28 9.96
C CYS A 182 12.25 3.67 9.49
N GLY A 183 12.03 4.00 8.22
CA GLY A 183 12.39 5.30 7.67
C GLY A 183 11.28 5.86 6.80
N TYR A 184 11.06 7.18 6.89
CA TYR A 184 10.05 7.88 6.13
C TYR A 184 10.44 8.01 4.64
N LEU A 185 9.48 7.80 3.75
CA LEU A 185 9.58 8.02 2.32
C LEU A 185 8.71 9.23 1.94
N LEU A 186 9.33 10.39 1.88
CA LEU A 186 8.65 11.68 1.76
C LEU A 186 7.73 11.74 0.54
N GLN A 187 6.40 11.79 0.79
CA GLN A 187 5.34 11.99 -0.21
C GLN A 187 5.50 11.05 -1.42
N ALA A 188 5.70 9.75 -1.16
CA ALA A 188 5.94 8.78 -2.23
C ALA A 188 4.63 8.23 -2.80
N HIS A 189 4.15 7.08 -2.35
CA HIS A 189 2.87 6.50 -2.74
C HIS A 189 1.69 7.20 -2.02
N THR A 190 1.89 7.54 -0.74
CA THR A 190 1.11 8.47 0.10
C THR A 190 2.06 9.47 0.76
N ASP A 191 1.57 10.35 1.62
CA ASP A 191 2.45 11.20 2.43
C ASP A 191 2.86 10.57 3.77
N GLY A 192 2.46 9.32 4.01
CA GLY A 192 2.73 8.57 5.24
C GLY A 192 3.55 7.30 5.03
N ASP A 193 4.16 7.11 3.86
CA ASP A 193 4.91 5.89 3.56
C ASP A 193 6.17 5.73 4.39
N ILE A 194 6.43 4.51 4.83
CA ILE A 194 7.71 4.12 5.43
C ILE A 194 8.24 2.85 4.78
N TYR A 195 9.55 2.70 4.81
CA TYR A 195 10.19 1.40 4.64
C TYR A 195 10.55 0.79 6.00
N VAL A 196 10.66 -0.53 6.05
CA VAL A 196 11.18 -1.26 7.21
C VAL A 196 12.38 -2.10 6.77
N ARG A 197 13.57 -1.73 7.24
CA ARG A 197 14.81 -2.46 6.96
C ARG A 197 15.20 -3.34 8.14
N LEU A 198 15.35 -4.63 7.87
CA LEU A 198 15.96 -5.61 8.76
C LEU A 198 17.45 -5.60 8.49
N ARG A 199 18.24 -5.01 9.39
CA ARG A 199 19.66 -4.74 9.13
C ARG A 199 20.48 -6.01 8.98
N ASN A 200 20.32 -6.98 9.89
CA ASN A 200 21.14 -8.19 9.91
C ASN A 200 20.66 -9.20 8.86
N ALA A 201 19.35 -9.36 8.67
CA ALA A 201 18.78 -10.18 7.60
C ALA A 201 18.98 -9.59 6.20
N ASN A 202 19.37 -8.31 6.10
CA ASN A 202 19.52 -7.57 4.84
C ASN A 202 18.27 -7.60 3.96
N ILE A 203 17.11 -7.34 4.58
CA ILE A 203 15.78 -7.30 3.94
C ILE A 203 15.20 -5.91 4.09
N ILE A 204 14.51 -5.41 3.05
CA ILE A 204 13.77 -4.15 3.08
C ILE A 204 12.33 -4.41 2.65
N ALA A 205 11.35 -4.15 3.52
CA ALA A 205 9.96 -3.99 3.15
C ALA A 205 9.74 -2.56 2.65
N ALA A 206 9.36 -2.42 1.37
CA ALA A 206 9.28 -1.13 0.69
C ALA A 206 7.87 -0.51 0.75
N GLY A 207 6.84 -1.26 1.18
CA GLY A 207 5.46 -0.79 1.19
C GLY A 207 4.94 -0.40 -0.19
N GLY A 208 4.01 0.55 -0.25
CA GLY A 208 3.31 0.96 -1.47
C GLY A 208 4.16 1.65 -2.53
N VAL A 209 5.36 2.09 -2.19
CA VAL A 209 6.30 2.72 -3.14
C VAL A 209 6.73 1.77 -4.25
N LEU A 210 6.68 0.48 -3.99
CA LEU A 210 7.17 -0.56 -4.88
C LEU A 210 6.10 -1.62 -5.10
N SER A 211 5.76 -1.88 -6.37
CA SER A 211 4.97 -3.03 -6.79
C SER A 211 5.85 -4.02 -7.53
N GLY A 212 5.77 -5.29 -7.15
CA GLY A 212 6.41 -6.38 -7.87
C GLY A 212 5.65 -6.81 -9.12
N GLN A 213 4.41 -6.34 -9.26
CA GLN A 213 3.52 -6.66 -10.40
C GLN A 213 2.69 -5.45 -10.78
N GLY A 214 2.56 -5.22 -12.09
CA GLY A 214 1.74 -4.11 -12.60
C GLY A 214 2.24 -2.73 -12.19
N TRP A 215 1.32 -1.77 -12.19
CA TRP A 215 1.57 -0.39 -11.83
C TRP A 215 1.20 -0.14 -10.37
N PRO A 216 2.02 0.60 -9.59
CA PRO A 216 1.61 1.01 -8.25
C PRO A 216 0.52 2.08 -8.33
N LEU A 217 -0.28 2.16 -7.29
CA LEU A 217 -1.18 3.28 -7.07
C LEU A 217 -0.35 4.52 -6.68
N ILE A 218 -0.74 5.71 -7.14
CA ILE A 218 -0.26 6.99 -6.61
C ILE A 218 -1.44 7.67 -5.95
N ASP A 219 -1.48 7.66 -4.63
CA ASP A 219 -2.54 8.29 -3.87
C ASP A 219 -2.28 9.79 -3.69
N TRP A 220 -2.54 10.54 -4.78
CA TRP A 220 -2.35 11.97 -4.80
C TRP A 220 -3.26 12.72 -3.81
N GLN A 221 -4.38 12.12 -3.38
CA GLN A 221 -5.30 12.73 -2.41
C GLN A 221 -4.73 12.76 -1.00
N THR A 222 -3.93 11.76 -0.65
CA THR A 222 -3.21 11.72 0.61
C THR A 222 -1.72 12.08 0.43
N GLY A 223 -1.40 12.88 -0.57
CA GLY A 223 -0.11 13.55 -0.74
C GLY A 223 0.95 12.75 -1.51
N GLY A 224 0.59 11.60 -2.09
CA GLY A 224 1.50 10.84 -2.95
C GLY A 224 1.70 11.49 -4.33
N TRP A 225 2.89 11.36 -4.92
CA TRP A 225 3.14 11.82 -6.26
C TRP A 225 4.34 11.12 -6.93
N ILE A 226 4.38 11.14 -8.27
CA ILE A 226 5.39 10.39 -9.04
C ILE A 226 6.83 10.80 -8.71
N GLY A 227 7.12 12.08 -8.47
CA GLY A 227 8.46 12.52 -8.07
C GLY A 227 8.83 12.08 -6.65
N GLY A 228 7.86 11.96 -5.76
CA GLY A 228 8.05 11.34 -4.44
C GLY A 228 8.34 9.84 -4.56
N MET A 229 7.69 9.13 -5.50
CA MET A 229 8.02 7.74 -5.82
C MET A 229 9.48 7.60 -6.28
N VAL A 230 9.95 8.48 -7.15
CA VAL A 230 11.37 8.50 -7.59
C VAL A 230 12.30 8.68 -6.39
N ARG A 231 12.06 9.70 -5.53
CA ARG A 231 12.87 9.93 -4.32
C ARG A 231 12.81 8.78 -3.32
N GLY A 232 11.64 8.15 -3.18
CA GLY A 232 11.47 6.96 -2.36
C GLY A 232 12.34 5.81 -2.87
N LEU A 233 12.36 5.57 -4.18
CA LEU A 233 13.23 4.58 -4.80
C LEU A 233 14.71 4.93 -4.63
N ASP A 234 15.12 6.20 -4.79
CA ASP A 234 16.50 6.64 -4.52
C ASP A 234 16.91 6.32 -3.08
N THR A 235 16.02 6.57 -2.11
CA THR A 235 16.27 6.24 -0.70
C THR A 235 16.45 4.73 -0.51
N LEU A 236 15.59 3.90 -1.09
CA LEU A 236 15.69 2.44 -0.99
C LEU A 236 16.94 1.89 -1.69
N ILE A 237 17.30 2.41 -2.86
CA ILE A 237 18.51 2.05 -3.61
C ILE A 237 19.77 2.36 -2.79
N ALA A 238 19.81 3.50 -2.09
CA ALA A 238 20.92 3.88 -1.22
C ALA A 238 21.05 2.99 0.02
N GLN A 239 19.94 2.42 0.50
CA GLN A 239 19.90 1.50 1.64
C GLN A 239 20.23 0.04 1.26
N ALA A 240 20.14 -0.31 -0.02
CA ALA A 240 20.27 -1.67 -0.53
C ALA A 240 21.68 -1.93 -1.11
N ASN A 241 22.13 -3.17 -1.00
CA ASN A 241 23.23 -3.74 -1.78
C ASN A 241 22.71 -4.86 -2.70
N ASP A 242 23.57 -5.47 -3.51
CA ASP A 242 23.16 -6.48 -4.50
C ASP A 242 22.60 -7.77 -3.86
N ALA A 243 22.95 -8.06 -2.61
CA ALA A 243 22.44 -9.19 -1.85
C ALA A 243 21.10 -8.88 -1.15
N THR A 244 20.71 -7.60 -1.02
CA THR A 244 19.50 -7.18 -0.32
C THR A 244 18.25 -7.80 -0.97
N ILE A 245 17.39 -8.37 -0.14
CA ILE A 245 16.05 -8.82 -0.54
C ILE A 245 15.08 -7.66 -0.35
N ILE A 246 14.41 -7.25 -1.41
CA ILE A 246 13.42 -6.17 -1.38
C ILE A 246 12.03 -6.79 -1.44
N VAL A 247 11.21 -6.51 -0.43
CA VAL A 247 9.82 -6.96 -0.39
C VAL A 247 8.90 -5.81 -0.80
N PRO A 248 8.28 -5.89 -2.00
CA PRO A 248 7.32 -4.89 -2.47
C PRO A 248 5.98 -5.06 -1.76
N ALA A 249 5.05 -4.11 -1.98
CA ALA A 249 3.68 -4.23 -1.47
C ALA A 249 2.98 -5.51 -1.94
N ASP A 250 3.27 -5.95 -3.15
CA ASP A 250 2.73 -7.16 -3.76
C ASP A 250 3.76 -7.81 -4.71
N GLY A 251 3.48 -9.05 -5.11
CA GLY A 251 4.36 -9.78 -6.02
C GLY A 251 5.60 -10.39 -5.34
N PRO A 252 6.50 -10.96 -6.13
CA PRO A 252 7.69 -11.64 -5.61
C PRO A 252 8.71 -10.65 -5.05
N PRO A 253 9.61 -11.11 -4.17
CA PRO A 253 10.77 -10.33 -3.75
C PRO A 253 11.64 -9.90 -4.94
N LEU A 254 12.19 -8.72 -4.83
CA LEU A 254 12.98 -8.04 -5.84
C LEU A 254 14.43 -7.85 -5.36
N LYS A 255 15.28 -7.36 -6.27
CA LYS A 255 16.68 -7.00 -6.01
C LYS A 255 16.90 -5.50 -6.23
N ARG A 256 18.02 -4.99 -5.74
CA ARG A 256 18.42 -3.60 -5.92
C ARG A 256 18.34 -3.13 -7.38
N GLN A 257 18.72 -3.99 -8.33
CA GLN A 257 18.67 -3.68 -9.77
C GLN A 257 17.24 -3.44 -10.28
N ASP A 258 16.24 -4.11 -9.70
CA ASP A 258 14.83 -3.92 -10.10
C ASP A 258 14.31 -2.56 -9.64
N LEU A 259 14.80 -2.05 -8.47
CA LEU A 259 14.51 -0.69 -8.02
C LEU A 259 15.11 0.35 -8.98
N VAL A 260 16.35 0.14 -9.43
CA VAL A 260 17.00 1.03 -10.40
C VAL A 260 16.19 1.10 -11.69
N LYS A 261 15.77 -0.04 -12.24
CA LYS A 261 14.92 -0.08 -13.44
C LYS A 261 13.59 0.64 -13.25
N GLN A 262 12.90 0.41 -12.12
CA GLN A 262 11.64 1.10 -11.84
C GLN A 262 11.82 2.60 -11.66
N ARG A 263 12.90 3.01 -11.01
CA ARG A 263 13.24 4.43 -10.87
C ARG A 263 13.45 5.10 -12.23
N GLU A 264 14.23 4.50 -13.10
CA GLU A 264 14.48 5.01 -14.46
C GLU A 264 13.17 5.11 -15.29
N MET A 265 12.31 4.11 -15.18
CA MET A 265 10.98 4.13 -15.79
C MET A 265 10.16 5.31 -15.29
N TYR A 266 10.09 5.55 -13.96
CA TYR A 266 9.32 6.67 -13.41
C TYR A 266 9.89 8.02 -13.79
N VAL A 267 11.22 8.18 -13.82
CA VAL A 267 11.87 9.41 -14.29
C VAL A 267 11.51 9.69 -15.75
N THR A 268 11.54 8.67 -16.61
CA THR A 268 11.15 8.78 -18.02
C THR A 268 9.70 9.21 -18.18
N ILE A 269 8.78 8.52 -17.48
CA ILE A 269 7.35 8.84 -17.55
C ILE A 269 7.09 10.24 -16.98
N MET A 270 7.68 10.58 -15.84
CA MET A 270 7.54 11.90 -15.21
C MET A 270 7.99 13.03 -16.15
N GLY A 271 9.12 12.89 -16.84
CA GLY A 271 9.58 13.88 -17.82
C GLY A 271 8.59 14.08 -18.96
N ARG A 272 8.02 13.00 -19.51
CA ARG A 272 7.00 13.06 -20.55
C ARG A 272 5.71 13.72 -20.06
N LEU A 273 5.25 13.35 -18.86
CA LEU A 273 4.07 13.95 -18.24
C LEU A 273 4.26 15.44 -17.98
N LYS A 274 5.45 15.87 -17.54
CA LYS A 274 5.80 17.29 -17.39
C LYS A 274 5.63 18.04 -18.70
N THR A 275 6.22 17.57 -19.79
CA THR A 275 6.10 18.18 -21.14
C THR A 275 4.64 18.24 -21.60
N MET A 276 3.85 17.19 -21.38
CA MET A 276 2.43 17.17 -21.75
C MET A 276 1.61 18.17 -20.91
N MET A 277 1.92 18.31 -19.63
CA MET A 277 1.28 19.29 -18.75
C MET A 277 1.61 20.74 -19.20
N GLU A 278 2.85 21.03 -19.49
CA GLU A 278 3.30 22.33 -20.01
C GLU A 278 2.64 22.68 -21.37
N SER A 279 2.32 21.64 -22.16
CA SER A 279 1.57 21.77 -23.42
C SER A 279 0.05 21.87 -23.24
N GLY A 280 -0.45 21.95 -21.99
CA GLY A 280 -1.87 22.11 -21.68
C GLY A 280 -2.72 20.85 -21.90
N PHE A 281 -2.13 19.65 -21.85
CA PHE A 281 -2.88 18.41 -21.98
C PHE A 281 -3.79 18.18 -20.76
N SER A 282 -4.98 17.63 -21.03
CA SER A 282 -5.83 17.04 -19.96
C SER A 282 -5.37 15.62 -19.64
N ALA A 283 -5.80 15.09 -18.49
CA ALA A 283 -5.50 13.71 -18.11
C ALA A 283 -5.92 12.69 -19.19
N ASP A 284 -7.06 12.91 -19.88
CA ASP A 284 -7.51 12.05 -20.97
C ASP A 284 -6.61 12.12 -22.19
N LYS A 285 -6.14 13.32 -22.55
CA LYS A 285 -5.16 13.48 -23.63
C LYS A 285 -3.81 12.84 -23.28
N VAL A 286 -3.40 12.87 -22.02
CA VAL A 286 -2.19 12.19 -21.55
C VAL A 286 -2.33 10.67 -21.75
N VAL A 287 -3.44 10.08 -21.31
CA VAL A 287 -3.70 8.64 -21.48
C VAL A 287 -3.72 8.29 -22.98
N ALA A 288 -4.43 9.07 -23.80
CA ALA A 288 -4.49 8.85 -25.25
C ALA A 288 -3.11 8.98 -25.93
N GLY A 289 -2.21 9.80 -25.41
CA GLY A 289 -0.83 9.95 -25.87
C GLY A 289 0.10 8.80 -25.47
N ALA A 290 -0.36 7.91 -24.61
CA ALA A 290 0.32 6.68 -24.18
C ALA A 290 1.82 6.86 -23.83
N PRO A 291 2.20 7.80 -22.93
CA PRO A 291 3.60 8.11 -22.61
C PRO A 291 4.37 7.00 -21.87
N ALA A 292 3.71 5.90 -21.55
CA ALA A 292 4.30 4.72 -20.90
C ALA A 292 4.20 3.44 -21.76
N LYS A 293 3.90 3.56 -23.06
CA LYS A 293 3.54 2.43 -23.93
C LYS A 293 4.57 1.30 -23.95
N GLU A 294 5.85 1.62 -23.97
CA GLU A 294 6.93 0.62 -24.00
C GLU A 294 7.00 -0.24 -22.72
N PHE A 295 6.47 0.25 -21.59
CA PHE A 295 6.48 -0.46 -20.32
C PHE A 295 5.26 -1.34 -20.12
N GLU A 296 4.21 -1.21 -20.93
CA GLU A 296 2.97 -1.97 -20.80
C GLU A 296 3.13 -3.47 -21.08
N ALA A 297 4.13 -3.85 -21.88
CA ALA A 297 4.42 -5.26 -22.13
C ALA A 297 4.78 -6.01 -20.84
N GLU A 298 5.44 -5.34 -19.88
CA GLU A 298 5.83 -5.90 -18.58
C GLU A 298 4.79 -5.60 -17.50
N ARG A 299 4.18 -4.39 -17.51
CA ARG A 299 3.39 -3.85 -16.42
C ARG A 299 1.88 -3.89 -16.65
N GLY A 300 1.42 -4.20 -17.86
CA GLY A 300 0.03 -4.10 -18.25
C GLY A 300 -0.41 -2.68 -18.57
N ASP A 301 -1.71 -2.45 -18.73
CA ASP A 301 -2.31 -1.17 -19.07
C ASP A 301 -1.93 -0.06 -18.10
N ALA A 302 -1.36 1.03 -18.60
CA ALA A 302 -0.87 2.17 -17.81
C ALA A 302 -1.92 3.27 -17.60
N SER A 303 -3.12 3.15 -18.14
CA SER A 303 -4.10 4.24 -18.23
C SER A 303 -4.44 4.84 -16.86
N GLU A 304 -4.69 4.01 -15.85
CA GLU A 304 -4.99 4.46 -14.50
C GLU A 304 -3.78 5.09 -13.83
N PHE A 305 -2.62 4.43 -13.90
CA PHE A 305 -1.36 4.96 -13.37
C PHE A 305 -1.05 6.34 -13.96
N LEU A 306 -1.19 6.51 -15.29
CA LEU A 306 -0.95 7.79 -15.95
C LEU A 306 -1.91 8.89 -15.49
N ARG A 307 -3.19 8.58 -15.28
CA ARG A 307 -4.17 9.53 -14.74
C ARG A 307 -3.76 10.01 -13.35
N LEU A 308 -3.39 9.08 -12.47
CA LEU A 308 -3.03 9.37 -11.09
C LEU A 308 -1.69 10.11 -11.03
N ALA A 309 -0.69 9.64 -11.77
CA ALA A 309 0.60 10.29 -11.88
C ALA A 309 0.48 11.73 -12.38
N PHE A 310 -0.32 11.97 -13.44
CA PHE A 310 -0.55 13.31 -13.98
C PHE A 310 -1.29 14.21 -12.99
N ARG A 311 -2.33 13.70 -12.32
CA ARG A 311 -3.04 14.45 -11.28
C ARG A 311 -2.16 14.80 -10.08
N SER A 312 -1.21 13.94 -9.75
CA SER A 312 -0.30 14.15 -8.63
C SER A 312 0.62 15.37 -8.79
N PHE A 313 0.81 15.87 -10.01
CA PHE A 313 1.62 17.06 -10.26
C PHE A 313 1.04 18.35 -9.69
N TRP A 314 -0.30 18.51 -9.66
CA TRP A 314 -0.91 19.78 -9.28
C TRP A 314 -0.56 20.25 -7.87
N GLY A 315 -0.33 19.34 -6.94
CA GLY A 315 0.16 19.65 -5.59
C GLY A 315 1.66 19.99 -5.53
N HIS A 316 2.42 19.73 -6.59
CA HIS A 316 3.88 19.72 -6.57
C HIS A 316 4.54 20.51 -7.71
N VAL A 317 3.80 21.39 -8.40
CA VAL A 317 4.29 22.15 -9.58
C VAL A 317 5.62 22.86 -9.32
N ARG A 318 5.90 23.28 -8.10
CA ARG A 318 7.16 23.98 -7.72
C ARG A 318 8.32 23.04 -7.39
N GLN A 319 8.13 21.74 -7.44
CA GLN A 319 9.15 20.75 -7.05
C GLN A 319 9.78 20.00 -8.23
N PHE A 320 9.41 20.33 -9.47
CA PHE A 320 9.89 19.62 -10.68
C PHE A 320 11.40 19.70 -10.89
N ASP A 321 12.05 20.74 -10.38
CA ASP A 321 13.48 20.99 -10.60
C ASP A 321 14.37 20.32 -9.54
N VAL A 322 13.77 19.57 -8.61
CA VAL A 322 14.46 18.97 -7.43
C VAL A 322 14.61 17.44 -7.54
N VAL A 323 14.14 16.82 -8.64
CA VAL A 323 14.17 15.35 -8.83
C VAL A 323 15.15 14.92 -9.91
#